data_9c281e827477e8c9468b10557244a088
#
_entry.id   9c281e827477e8c9468b10557244a088
#
_cell.length_a   1.000
_cell.length_b   1.000
_cell.length_c   1.000
_cell.angle_alpha   90.00
_cell.angle_beta   90.00
_cell.angle_gamma   90.00
#
_symmetry.space_group_name_H-M   'P 1'
#
loop_
_entity.id
_entity.type
_entity.pdbx_description
1 polymer ?
#
loop_
_entity_poly.entity_id
_entity_poly.type
_entity_poly.pdbx_seq_one_letter_code
_entity_poly.pdbx_strand_id
1 'polypeptide(L)'
;CLLLSVQDQSIRQSYFEKGELHFSRLTSLQHSSIGSIAQTFATESLKLQQYLASQRLIGRNQTITAHILAHPGAFKAVQNSCIDTPTVRFNVLDITECARRTGLKTPPADTHSELLFLHLLVATPPPIQFANDELRHNFRIGQIRSLLQGAGAMTLIGCLLLSGKFWFDAHTVLQETEALRADAALSAQRYSEVL
;
A
#
# COMPACT_ATOMS: atom_id res chain seq x y z
N CYS A 1 -19.66 -5.00 10.68
CA CYS A 1 -19.06 -6.24 10.16
C CYS A 1 -17.98 -6.74 11.13
N LEU A 2 -17.71 -8.04 11.08
CA LEU A 2 -16.66 -8.71 11.85
C LEU A 2 -15.53 -9.11 10.91
N LEU A 3 -14.29 -8.83 11.28
CA LEU A 3 -13.09 -9.30 10.58
C LEU A 3 -12.34 -10.29 11.46
N LEU A 4 -12.03 -11.45 10.89
CA LEU A 4 -11.22 -12.49 11.53
C LEU A 4 -9.95 -12.71 10.73
N SER A 5 -8.82 -12.71 11.42
CA SER A 5 -7.51 -12.96 10.82
C SER A 5 -6.63 -13.78 11.75
N VAL A 6 -5.73 -14.57 11.17
CA VAL A 6 -4.72 -15.31 11.93
C VAL A 6 -3.51 -14.41 12.13
N GLN A 7 -3.03 -14.31 13.35
CA GLN A 7 -1.82 -13.60 13.74
C GLN A 7 -1.04 -14.47 14.72
N ASP A 8 0.17 -14.88 14.34
CA ASP A 8 0.99 -15.81 15.10
C ASP A 8 0.17 -17.07 15.50
N GLN A 9 0.08 -17.42 16.76
CA GLN A 9 -0.70 -18.54 17.27
C GLN A 9 -2.07 -18.09 17.81
N SER A 10 -2.68 -17.08 17.19
CA SER A 10 -3.93 -16.49 17.67
C SER A 10 -4.84 -16.07 16.52
N ILE A 11 -6.13 -16.02 16.79
CA ILE A 11 -7.11 -15.40 15.91
C ILE A 11 -7.45 -14.03 16.47
N ARG A 12 -7.23 -12.99 15.66
CA ARG A 12 -7.74 -11.65 15.93
C ARG A 12 -9.16 -11.53 15.42
N GLN A 13 -10.02 -11.06 16.28
CA GLN A 13 -11.43 -10.76 15.99
C GLN A 13 -11.64 -9.28 16.18
N SER A 14 -12.08 -8.59 15.12
CA SER A 14 -12.29 -7.15 15.15
C SER A 14 -13.69 -6.83 14.65
N TYR A 15 -14.48 -6.14 15.46
CA TYR A 15 -15.82 -5.68 15.09
C TYR A 15 -15.77 -4.21 14.67
N PHE A 16 -16.28 -3.94 13.48
CA PHE A 16 -16.36 -2.60 12.90
C PHE A 16 -17.82 -2.19 12.69
N GLU A 17 -18.13 -0.97 13.03
CA GLU A 17 -19.39 -0.31 12.71
C GLU A 17 -19.10 1.01 12.00
N LYS A 18 -19.72 1.21 10.83
CA LYS A 18 -19.51 2.40 9.97
C LYS A 18 -18.04 2.74 9.69
N GLY A 19 -17.17 1.73 9.62
CA GLY A 19 -15.74 1.88 9.38
C GLY A 19 -14.89 2.13 10.63
N GLU A 20 -15.49 2.27 11.80
CA GLU A 20 -14.79 2.46 13.07
C GLU A 20 -14.65 1.14 13.83
N LEU A 21 -13.51 0.93 14.46
CA LEU A 21 -13.22 -0.23 15.30
C LEU A 21 -13.88 -0.05 16.67
N HIS A 22 -14.90 -0.84 16.97
CA HIS A 22 -15.59 -0.80 18.27
C HIS A 22 -15.09 -1.85 19.25
N PHE A 23 -14.60 -2.99 18.75
CA PHE A 23 -14.15 -4.07 19.60
C PHE A 23 -13.06 -4.88 18.90
N SER A 24 -12.04 -5.29 19.64
CA SER A 24 -11.01 -6.23 19.14
C SER A 24 -10.52 -7.11 20.27
N ARG A 25 -10.35 -8.40 19.98
CA ARG A 25 -9.74 -9.36 20.91
C ARG A 25 -8.86 -10.36 20.17
N LEU A 26 -7.97 -11.01 20.91
CA LEU A 26 -7.17 -12.15 20.48
C LEU A 26 -7.64 -13.40 21.19
N THR A 27 -7.77 -14.49 20.46
CA THR A 27 -8.04 -15.83 20.99
C THR A 27 -6.91 -16.75 20.58
N SER A 28 -6.22 -17.34 21.54
CA SER A 28 -5.12 -18.25 21.25
C SER A 28 -5.60 -19.53 20.54
N LEU A 29 -4.82 -19.98 19.57
CA LEU A 29 -5.02 -21.25 18.86
C LEU A 29 -4.34 -22.37 19.66
N GLN A 30 -5.05 -23.46 19.89
CA GLN A 30 -4.47 -24.64 20.50
C GLN A 30 -3.64 -25.46 19.52
N HIS A 31 -4.03 -25.44 18.24
CA HIS A 31 -3.37 -26.15 17.15
C HIS A 31 -3.33 -25.27 15.89
N SER A 32 -2.20 -25.31 15.18
CA SER A 32 -1.97 -24.53 13.97
C SER A 32 -2.43 -25.24 12.68
N SER A 33 -3.16 -26.36 12.78
CA SER A 33 -3.67 -27.04 11.59
C SER A 33 -4.78 -26.21 10.92
N ILE A 34 -4.84 -26.22 9.60
CA ILE A 34 -5.85 -25.49 8.81
C ILE A 34 -7.27 -25.83 9.27
N GLY A 35 -7.56 -27.10 9.55
CA GLY A 35 -8.85 -27.55 10.06
C GLY A 35 -9.19 -26.98 11.44
N SER A 36 -8.23 -26.94 12.35
CA SER A 36 -8.41 -26.34 13.69
C SER A 36 -8.65 -24.85 13.61
N ILE A 37 -7.89 -24.13 12.77
CA ILE A 37 -8.08 -22.69 12.50
C ILE A 37 -9.49 -22.43 11.97
N ALA A 38 -9.94 -23.21 10.97
CA ALA A 38 -11.26 -23.06 10.37
C ALA A 38 -12.41 -23.31 11.38
N GLN A 39 -12.28 -24.33 12.20
CA GLN A 39 -13.24 -24.61 13.27
C GLN A 39 -13.26 -23.51 14.34
N THR A 40 -12.11 -22.96 14.67
CA THR A 40 -11.99 -21.85 15.62
C THR A 40 -12.65 -20.58 15.04
N PHE A 41 -12.47 -20.29 13.74
CA PHE A 41 -13.17 -19.19 13.08
C PHE A 41 -14.69 -19.30 13.25
N ALA A 42 -15.27 -20.46 12.97
CA ALA A 42 -16.71 -20.70 13.11
C ALA A 42 -17.18 -20.49 14.55
N THR A 43 -16.52 -21.16 15.50
CA THR A 43 -16.91 -21.14 16.91
C THR A 43 -16.79 -19.73 17.50
N GLU A 44 -15.67 -19.06 17.25
CA GLU A 44 -15.41 -17.74 17.82
C GLU A 44 -16.26 -16.65 17.20
N SER A 45 -16.66 -16.76 15.92
CA SER A 45 -17.59 -15.84 15.30
C SER A 45 -18.96 -15.88 15.97
N LEU A 46 -19.47 -17.07 16.28
CA LEU A 46 -20.73 -17.24 16.99
C LEU A 46 -20.68 -16.72 18.42
N LYS A 47 -19.62 -17.03 19.15
CA LYS A 47 -19.40 -16.52 20.50
C LYS A 47 -19.32 -14.99 20.53
N LEU A 48 -18.62 -14.40 19.55
CA LEU A 48 -18.49 -12.95 19.48
C LEU A 48 -19.84 -12.29 19.13
N GLN A 49 -20.60 -12.87 18.22
CA GLN A 49 -21.95 -12.37 17.92
C GLN A 49 -22.83 -12.33 19.16
N GLN A 50 -22.83 -13.43 19.95
CA GLN A 50 -23.58 -13.50 21.21
C GLN A 50 -23.08 -12.46 22.24
N TYR A 51 -21.76 -12.29 22.35
CA TYR A 51 -21.16 -11.28 23.20
C TYR A 51 -21.58 -9.87 22.80
N LEU A 52 -21.47 -9.51 21.51
CA LEU A 52 -21.88 -8.19 21.00
C LEU A 52 -23.37 -7.92 21.25
N ALA A 53 -24.22 -8.93 21.08
CA ALA A 53 -25.65 -8.83 21.40
C ALA A 53 -25.89 -8.64 22.92
N SER A 54 -25.15 -9.32 23.78
CA SER A 54 -25.24 -9.17 25.23
C SER A 54 -24.81 -7.76 25.70
N GLN A 55 -23.81 -7.18 25.04
CA GLN A 55 -23.34 -5.81 25.28
C GLN A 55 -24.23 -4.75 24.61
N ARG A 56 -25.31 -5.14 23.92
CA ARG A 56 -26.20 -4.24 23.18
C ARG A 56 -25.51 -3.43 22.06
N LEU A 57 -24.35 -3.89 21.61
CA LEU A 57 -23.66 -3.31 20.46
C LEU A 57 -24.35 -3.66 19.14
N ILE A 58 -25.08 -4.78 19.13
CA ILE A 58 -25.93 -5.23 18.01
C ILE A 58 -27.27 -5.70 18.52
N GLY A 59 -28.30 -5.72 17.67
CA GLY A 59 -29.59 -6.31 17.98
C GLY A 59 -29.49 -7.84 18.18
N ARG A 60 -30.29 -8.42 19.08
CA ARG A 60 -30.24 -9.86 19.40
C ARG A 60 -30.38 -10.77 18.18
N ASN A 61 -31.23 -10.40 17.24
CA ASN A 61 -31.47 -11.15 16.00
C ASN A 61 -30.81 -10.50 14.78
N GLN A 62 -29.90 -9.56 14.99
CA GLN A 62 -29.21 -8.89 13.90
C GLN A 62 -28.17 -9.82 13.29
N THR A 63 -28.29 -10.07 11.99
CA THR A 63 -27.30 -10.82 11.22
C THR A 63 -26.05 -9.95 11.03
N ILE A 64 -24.89 -10.49 11.37
CA ILE A 64 -23.59 -9.86 11.10
C ILE A 64 -22.84 -10.62 10.01
N THR A 65 -22.09 -9.91 9.19
CA THR A 65 -21.18 -10.53 8.23
C THR A 65 -19.82 -10.68 8.86
N ALA A 66 -19.33 -11.92 8.92
CA ALA A 66 -17.99 -12.28 9.36
C ALA A 66 -17.07 -12.46 8.13
N HIS A 67 -16.17 -11.53 7.91
CA HIS A 67 -15.14 -11.61 6.89
C HIS A 67 -13.95 -12.39 7.46
N ILE A 68 -13.59 -13.50 6.83
CA ILE A 68 -12.46 -14.34 7.21
C ILE A 68 -11.35 -14.12 6.21
N LEU A 69 -10.21 -13.60 6.67
CA LEU A 69 -9.03 -13.45 5.85
C LEU A 69 -8.26 -14.77 5.84
N ALA A 70 -8.20 -15.43 4.67
CA ALA A 70 -7.60 -16.74 4.54
C ALA A 70 -6.82 -16.88 3.22
N HIS A 71 -5.79 -17.75 3.22
CA HIS A 71 -5.08 -18.13 2.01
C HIS A 71 -5.92 -19.11 1.17
N PRO A 72 -5.84 -19.09 -0.18
CA PRO A 72 -6.59 -20.00 -1.06
C PRO A 72 -6.48 -21.49 -0.68
N GLY A 73 -5.33 -21.92 -0.17
CA GLY A 73 -5.12 -23.28 0.33
C GLY A 73 -5.99 -23.68 1.52
N ALA A 74 -6.52 -22.70 2.27
CA ALA A 74 -7.39 -22.92 3.42
C ALA A 74 -8.88 -22.81 3.09
N PHE A 75 -9.27 -22.36 1.90
CA PHE A 75 -10.67 -22.06 1.55
C PHE A 75 -11.61 -23.24 1.77
N LYS A 76 -11.26 -24.44 1.31
CA LYS A 76 -12.11 -25.62 1.49
C LYS A 76 -12.37 -25.93 2.97
N ALA A 77 -11.36 -25.84 3.81
CA ALA A 77 -11.51 -26.08 5.24
C ALA A 77 -12.39 -25.01 5.90
N VAL A 78 -12.18 -23.74 5.54
CA VAL A 78 -12.98 -22.63 6.05
C VAL A 78 -14.44 -22.74 5.61
N GLN A 79 -14.71 -23.01 4.33
CA GLN A 79 -16.07 -23.18 3.80
C GLN A 79 -16.80 -24.37 4.44
N ASN A 80 -16.11 -25.47 4.70
CA ASN A 80 -16.72 -26.63 5.35
C ASN A 80 -17.04 -26.39 6.83
N SER A 81 -16.27 -25.55 7.52
CA SER A 81 -16.45 -25.27 8.94
C SER A 81 -17.35 -24.06 9.21
N CYS A 82 -17.26 -23.03 8.37
CA CYS A 82 -17.98 -21.78 8.53
C CYS A 82 -19.28 -21.79 7.70
N ILE A 83 -20.29 -22.42 8.27
CA ILE A 83 -21.62 -22.53 7.66
C ILE A 83 -22.46 -21.35 8.13
N ASP A 84 -23.14 -20.69 7.19
CA ASP A 84 -24.02 -19.57 7.47
C ASP A 84 -25.12 -19.94 8.47
N THR A 85 -25.35 -19.05 9.42
CA THR A 85 -26.40 -19.15 10.42
C THR A 85 -27.36 -17.96 10.31
N PRO A 86 -28.53 -17.99 10.95
CA PRO A 86 -29.44 -16.85 10.96
C PRO A 86 -28.80 -15.55 11.47
N THR A 87 -27.79 -15.66 12.33
CA THR A 87 -27.14 -14.51 13.00
C THR A 87 -25.76 -14.18 12.48
N VAL A 88 -25.09 -15.08 11.76
CA VAL A 88 -23.75 -14.87 11.19
C VAL A 88 -23.69 -15.38 9.76
N ARG A 89 -23.32 -14.52 8.83
CA ARG A 89 -22.97 -14.88 7.44
C ARG A 89 -21.46 -14.82 7.28
N PHE A 90 -20.89 -15.86 6.67
CA PHE A 90 -19.47 -15.95 6.46
C PHE A 90 -19.07 -15.52 5.04
N ASN A 91 -18.05 -14.70 4.95
CA ASN A 91 -17.45 -14.28 3.69
C ASN A 91 -15.94 -14.46 3.76
N VAL A 92 -15.41 -15.32 2.90
CA VAL A 92 -13.96 -15.58 2.86
C VAL A 92 -13.29 -14.60 1.92
N LEU A 93 -12.30 -13.88 2.44
CA LEU A 93 -11.47 -12.94 1.70
C LEU A 93 -10.13 -13.59 1.40
N ASP A 94 -9.72 -13.56 0.15
CA ASP A 94 -8.41 -14.03 -0.29
C ASP A 94 -7.31 -13.05 0.17
N ILE A 95 -6.43 -13.51 1.07
CA ILE A 95 -5.32 -12.72 1.58
C ILE A 95 -4.33 -12.33 0.47
N THR A 96 -4.15 -13.19 -0.55
CA THR A 96 -3.24 -12.92 -1.67
C THR A 96 -3.79 -11.83 -2.58
N GLU A 97 -5.09 -11.85 -2.82
CA GLU A 97 -5.77 -10.79 -3.59
C GLU A 97 -5.81 -9.47 -2.81
N CYS A 98 -6.04 -9.51 -1.49
CA CYS A 98 -5.94 -8.32 -0.64
C CYS A 98 -4.52 -7.73 -0.69
N ALA A 99 -3.49 -8.57 -0.60
CA ALA A 99 -2.09 -8.15 -0.71
C ALA A 99 -1.80 -7.49 -2.06
N ARG A 100 -2.27 -8.09 -3.16
CA ARG A 100 -2.12 -7.54 -4.50
C ARG A 100 -2.80 -6.17 -4.65
N ARG A 101 -4.02 -6.03 -4.16
CA ARG A 101 -4.78 -4.75 -4.20
C ARG A 101 -4.13 -3.64 -3.39
N THR A 102 -3.45 -3.97 -2.33
CA THR A 102 -2.72 -3.01 -1.48
C THR A 102 -1.31 -2.71 -1.98
N GLY A 103 -0.85 -3.33 -3.06
CA GLY A 103 0.47 -3.12 -3.65
C GLY A 103 1.61 -3.86 -2.94
N LEU A 104 1.31 -4.87 -2.12
CA LEU A 104 2.32 -5.73 -1.51
C LEU A 104 2.95 -6.62 -2.58
N LYS A 105 4.26 -6.46 -2.83
CA LYS A 105 4.99 -7.15 -3.90
C LYS A 105 5.06 -8.67 -3.69
N THR A 106 5.21 -9.10 -2.46
CA THR A 106 5.31 -10.52 -2.10
C THR A 106 4.07 -10.89 -1.27
N PRO A 107 3.09 -11.61 -1.85
CA PRO A 107 1.90 -12.00 -1.11
C PRO A 107 2.25 -12.97 0.03
N PRO A 108 1.45 -13.03 1.09
CA PRO A 108 1.61 -14.03 2.15
C PRO A 108 1.56 -15.45 1.57
N ALA A 109 2.41 -16.34 2.07
CA ALA A 109 2.48 -17.74 1.65
C ALA A 109 1.41 -18.62 2.32
N ASP A 110 0.78 -18.13 3.38
CA ASP A 110 -0.21 -18.84 4.18
C ASP A 110 -1.32 -17.88 4.70
N THR A 111 -2.11 -18.33 5.66
CA THR A 111 -3.24 -17.57 6.21
C THR A 111 -2.81 -16.51 7.26
N HIS A 112 -1.51 -16.42 7.59
CA HIS A 112 -1.03 -15.42 8.54
C HIS A 112 -1.08 -14.02 7.93
N SER A 113 -1.59 -13.08 8.68
CA SER A 113 -1.96 -11.74 8.16
C SER A 113 -1.00 -10.63 8.57
N GLU A 114 0.05 -10.92 9.32
CA GLU A 114 0.98 -9.93 9.88
C GLU A 114 1.65 -9.10 8.80
N LEU A 115 2.15 -9.76 7.75
CA LEU A 115 2.83 -9.09 6.66
C LEU A 115 1.90 -8.10 5.93
N LEU A 116 0.65 -8.51 5.69
CA LEU A 116 -0.36 -7.66 5.06
C LEU A 116 -0.67 -6.44 5.92
N PHE A 117 -0.92 -6.64 7.23
CA PHE A 117 -1.24 -5.53 8.13
C PHE A 117 -0.05 -4.62 8.38
N LEU A 118 1.17 -5.16 8.47
CA LEU A 118 2.39 -4.35 8.56
C LEU A 118 2.57 -3.49 7.31
N HIS A 119 2.35 -4.06 6.12
CA HIS A 119 2.39 -3.31 4.88
C HIS A 119 1.36 -2.17 4.85
N LEU A 120 0.10 -2.45 5.24
CA LEU A 120 -0.95 -1.45 5.32
C LEU A 120 -0.61 -0.34 6.31
N LEU A 121 -0.04 -0.68 7.47
CA LEU A 121 0.38 0.29 8.48
C LEU A 121 1.46 1.24 7.96
N VAL A 122 2.39 0.73 7.15
CA VAL A 122 3.46 1.54 6.55
C VAL A 122 2.95 2.37 5.37
N ALA A 123 2.12 1.77 4.50
CA ALA A 123 1.60 2.42 3.30
C ALA A 123 0.54 3.49 3.62
N THR A 124 -0.29 3.24 4.65
CA THR A 124 -1.40 4.12 5.02
C THR A 124 -1.46 4.26 6.54
N PRO A 125 -0.51 5.00 7.13
CA PRO A 125 -0.47 5.16 8.59
C PRO A 125 -1.74 5.84 9.09
N PRO A 126 -2.35 5.33 10.18
CA PRO A 126 -3.56 5.92 10.74
C PRO A 126 -3.29 7.35 11.25
N PRO A 127 -4.29 8.25 11.16
CA PRO A 127 -4.14 9.64 11.62
C PRO A 127 -3.92 9.73 13.12
N ILE A 128 -4.52 8.81 13.89
CA ILE A 128 -4.35 8.72 15.34
C ILE A 128 -3.29 7.64 15.63
N GLN A 129 -2.18 8.03 16.20
CA GLN A 129 -1.08 7.16 16.56
C GLN A 129 -0.73 7.35 18.04
N PHE A 130 -0.44 6.24 18.73
CA PHE A 130 0.02 6.27 20.12
C PHE A 130 1.51 6.65 20.25
N ALA A 131 2.25 6.74 19.14
CA ALA A 131 3.64 7.17 19.15
C ALA A 131 3.75 8.65 19.54
N ASN A 132 4.61 8.96 20.54
CA ASN A 132 4.88 10.33 20.93
C ASN A 132 5.66 11.08 19.83
N ASP A 133 5.82 12.40 19.97
CA ASP A 133 6.47 13.22 18.94
C ASP A 133 7.95 12.89 18.73
N GLU A 134 8.65 12.38 19.73
CA GLU A 134 10.05 11.95 19.61
C GLU A 134 10.18 10.73 18.67
N LEU A 135 9.29 9.74 18.80
CA LEU A 135 9.28 8.56 17.93
C LEU A 135 8.88 8.91 16.49
N ARG A 136 8.04 9.95 16.31
CA ARG A 136 7.64 10.44 14.99
C ARG A 136 8.72 11.30 14.31
N HIS A 137 9.67 11.81 15.07
CA HIS A 137 10.70 12.71 14.55
C HIS A 137 11.47 12.08 13.38
N ASN A 138 11.93 10.85 13.53
CA ASN A 138 12.66 10.13 12.49
C ASN A 138 11.81 9.88 11.22
N PHE A 139 10.52 9.63 11.37
CA PHE A 139 9.61 9.47 10.24
C PHE A 139 9.41 10.79 9.48
N ARG A 140 9.21 11.90 10.18
CA ARG A 140 9.12 13.25 9.59
C ARG A 140 10.40 13.65 8.85
N ILE A 141 11.56 13.37 9.44
CA ILE A 141 12.87 13.60 8.78
C ILE A 141 12.96 12.79 7.48
N GLY A 142 12.54 11.53 7.48
CA GLY A 142 12.50 10.69 6.29
C GLY A 142 11.63 11.28 5.16
N GLN A 143 10.44 11.78 5.49
CA GLN A 143 9.57 12.45 4.53
C GLN A 143 10.18 13.74 3.96
N ILE A 144 10.75 14.59 4.81
CA ILE A 144 11.42 15.84 4.40
C ILE A 144 12.61 15.53 3.49
N ARG A 145 13.41 14.52 3.84
CA ARG A 145 14.56 14.09 3.03
C ARG A 145 14.12 13.63 1.64
N SER A 146 13.04 12.85 1.54
CA SER A 146 12.49 12.38 0.26
C SER A 146 12.00 13.54 -0.62
N LEU A 147 11.30 14.51 -0.03
CA LEU A 147 10.88 15.73 -0.73
C LEU A 147 12.07 16.56 -1.22
N LEU A 148 13.10 16.71 -0.38
CA LEU A 148 14.30 17.47 -0.73
C LEU A 148 15.08 16.79 -1.87
N GLN A 149 15.19 15.47 -1.85
CA GLN A 149 15.80 14.69 -2.93
C GLN A 149 15.04 14.83 -4.24
N GLY A 150 13.71 14.78 -4.21
CA GLY A 150 12.85 14.99 -5.39
C GLY A 150 13.00 16.40 -5.98
N ALA A 151 12.97 17.43 -5.14
CA ALA A 151 13.19 18.82 -5.56
C ALA A 151 14.60 19.02 -6.16
N GLY A 152 15.64 18.46 -5.52
CA GLY A 152 17.02 18.51 -6.02
C GLY A 152 17.17 17.83 -7.38
N ALA A 153 16.57 16.67 -7.59
CA ALA A 153 16.60 15.97 -8.86
C ALA A 153 15.90 16.79 -9.97
N MET A 154 14.76 17.41 -9.69
CA MET A 154 14.06 18.29 -10.65
C MET A 154 14.90 19.52 -11.01
N THR A 155 15.55 20.13 -10.04
CA THR A 155 16.45 21.28 -10.29
C THR A 155 17.62 20.88 -11.18
N LEU A 156 18.26 19.74 -10.91
CA LEU A 156 19.35 19.22 -11.76
C LEU A 156 18.90 18.98 -13.20
N ILE A 157 17.75 18.35 -13.41
CA ILE A 157 17.19 18.13 -14.75
C ILE A 157 16.94 19.47 -15.45
N GLY A 158 16.37 20.45 -14.76
CA GLY A 158 16.15 21.80 -15.30
C GLY A 158 17.46 22.49 -15.72
N CYS A 159 18.49 22.42 -14.89
CA CYS A 159 19.81 22.96 -15.21
C CYS A 159 20.45 22.28 -16.44
N LEU A 160 20.34 20.94 -16.53
CA LEU A 160 20.87 20.20 -17.67
C LEU A 160 20.18 20.57 -18.98
N LEU A 161 18.86 20.73 -18.95
CA LEU A 161 18.10 21.14 -20.14
C LEU A 161 18.45 22.57 -20.59
N LEU A 162 18.59 23.50 -19.65
CA LEU A 162 19.04 24.86 -19.94
C LEU A 162 20.45 24.89 -20.51
N SER A 163 21.37 24.16 -19.87
CA SER A 163 22.77 24.06 -20.35
C SER A 163 22.83 23.46 -21.75
N GLY A 164 22.05 22.40 -22.01
CA GLY A 164 21.97 21.78 -23.33
C GLY A 164 21.45 22.75 -24.38
N LYS A 165 20.42 23.55 -24.04
CA LYS A 165 19.91 24.61 -24.94
C LYS A 165 20.99 25.65 -25.27
N PHE A 166 21.64 26.19 -24.23
CA PHE A 166 22.70 27.19 -24.47
C PHE A 166 23.87 26.64 -25.29
N TRP A 167 24.24 25.39 -25.06
CA TRP A 167 25.30 24.72 -25.83
C TRP A 167 24.88 24.58 -27.31
N PHE A 168 23.61 24.20 -27.57
CA PHE A 168 23.09 24.07 -28.93
C PHE A 168 23.02 25.43 -29.63
N ASP A 169 22.50 26.47 -28.98
CA ASP A 169 22.41 27.82 -29.51
C ASP A 169 23.83 28.37 -29.82
N ALA A 170 24.82 28.13 -28.96
CA ALA A 170 26.20 28.54 -29.24
C ALA A 170 26.80 27.82 -30.45
N HIS A 171 26.48 26.54 -30.63
CA HIS A 171 26.98 25.77 -31.76
C HIS A 171 26.36 26.23 -33.09
N THR A 172 25.07 26.59 -33.12
CA THR A 172 24.41 27.14 -34.31
C THR A 172 24.99 28.51 -34.71
N VAL A 173 25.22 29.39 -33.75
CA VAL A 173 25.83 30.71 -33.99
C VAL A 173 27.26 30.56 -34.51
N LEU A 174 28.04 29.59 -34.02
CA LEU A 174 29.38 29.32 -34.57
C LEU A 174 29.34 28.87 -36.02
N GLN A 175 28.42 28.00 -36.40
CA GLN A 175 28.24 27.54 -37.78
C GLN A 175 27.82 28.71 -38.73
N GLU A 176 26.89 29.56 -38.28
CA GLU A 176 26.49 30.75 -39.07
C GLU A 176 27.65 31.73 -39.25
N THR A 177 28.49 31.94 -38.22
CA THR A 177 29.65 32.82 -38.37
C THR A 177 30.72 32.26 -39.28
N GLU A 178 30.92 30.94 -39.31
CA GLU A 178 31.85 30.34 -40.28
C GLU A 178 31.35 30.43 -41.72
N ALA A 179 30.01 30.21 -41.94
CA ALA A 179 29.42 30.38 -43.25
C ALA A 179 29.53 31.83 -43.77
N LEU A 180 29.25 32.83 -42.91
CA LEU A 180 29.40 34.23 -43.25
C LEU A 180 30.87 34.61 -43.56
N ARG A 181 31.85 34.05 -42.85
CA ARG A 181 33.27 34.27 -43.14
C ARG A 181 33.69 33.67 -44.47
N ALA A 182 33.16 32.47 -44.81
CA ALA A 182 33.45 31.86 -46.10
C ALA A 182 32.88 32.70 -47.27
N ASP A 183 31.63 33.22 -47.12
CA ASP A 183 31.01 34.09 -48.14
C ASP A 183 31.74 35.44 -48.28
N ALA A 184 32.20 36.02 -47.17
CA ALA A 184 33.03 37.24 -47.19
C ALA A 184 34.37 37.03 -47.90
N ALA A 185 35.03 35.88 -47.70
CA ALA A 185 36.29 35.53 -48.33
C ALA A 185 36.08 35.32 -49.86
N LEU A 186 35.01 34.66 -50.27
CA LEU A 186 34.66 34.49 -51.70
C LEU A 186 34.37 35.82 -52.40
N SER A 187 33.64 36.70 -51.74
CA SER A 187 33.37 38.04 -52.29
C SER A 187 34.65 38.87 -52.41
N ALA A 188 35.56 38.84 -51.43
CA ALA A 188 36.84 39.51 -51.50
C ALA A 188 37.71 39.00 -52.68
N GLN A 189 37.74 37.68 -52.91
CA GLN A 189 38.46 37.11 -54.07
C GLN A 189 37.87 37.60 -55.40
N ARG A 190 36.55 37.62 -55.56
CA ARG A 190 35.92 38.15 -56.78
C ARG A 190 36.22 39.64 -57.04
N TYR A 191 36.36 40.44 -55.98
CA TYR A 191 36.74 41.84 -56.13
C TYR A 191 38.20 42.01 -56.57
N SER A 192 39.10 41.11 -56.12
CA SER A 192 40.52 41.13 -56.51
C SER A 192 40.78 40.62 -57.90
N GLU A 193 39.89 39.86 -58.54
CA GLU A 193 39.98 39.39 -59.92
C GLU A 193 39.45 40.41 -60.96
N VAL A 194 38.71 41.42 -60.51
CA VAL A 194 38.08 42.46 -61.41
C VAL A 194 38.89 43.71 -61.44
N LEU A 195 39.92 43.89 -60.62
CA LEU A 195 40.86 45.03 -60.60
C LEU A 195 42.16 44.70 -61.34
#